data_4db743b30557f7ec0848cdce82548122
#
_entry.id   4db743b30557f7ec0848cdce82548122
#
_cell.length_a   1.000
_cell.length_b   1.000
_cell.length_c   1.000
_cell.angle_alpha   90.00
_cell.angle_beta   90.00
_cell.angle_gamma   90.00
#
_symmetry.space_group_name_H-M   'P 1'
#
loop_
_entity.id
_entity.type
_entity.pdbx_description
1 polymer ?
#
loop_
_entity_poly.entity_id
_entity_poly.type
_entity_poly.pdbx_seq_one_letter_code
_entity_poly.pdbx_strand_id
1 'polypeptide(L)'
;PQGLIEIRGEVIFPLKEFASLNKKLEKSNQAFSNPRNAAAGSLRQLDTKITANRPLIFIPWGLGMSMNLNIETELELILKFKEWGFLILGEFIKADNINFIQEHFEAVLYKRAELDYEIDGLVIKLNNFNDQKILGFTSKYPKWAAAIKFPSMVAKTKVKQITYQIGRTGMITPVAELHEVTLGGVKVRRASLHNFDQIKLLNLNTNDEVLIERAGDVIPKVLKVSKKINSTKFKLPTKCPSCKSLLSKEGSYLFCKETNCIEVLKRKVAYLASKKCFNIVGLGESIVDNLVSSNIIKDIPDVFSLKKNKLLELEGFGEKLAENLILEINNKKTIPLAKFISSLGIRHVGE
;
A
#
# COMPACT_ATOMS: atom_id res chain seq x y z
N PRO A 1 -16.63 -20.99 -21.14
CA PRO A 1 -17.89 -20.59 -20.51
C PRO A 1 -18.79 -19.85 -21.51
N GLN A 2 -20.09 -20.03 -21.40
CA GLN A 2 -21.07 -19.25 -22.16
C GLN A 2 -21.58 -18.10 -21.25
N GLY A 3 -21.55 -16.86 -21.76
CA GLY A 3 -21.99 -15.69 -21.02
C GLY A 3 -20.85 -14.85 -20.42
N LEU A 4 -21.23 -13.75 -19.74
CA LEU A 4 -20.29 -12.86 -19.09
C LEU A 4 -19.91 -13.41 -17.71
N ILE A 5 -18.61 -13.59 -17.49
CA ILE A 5 -18.04 -14.05 -16.21
C ILE A 5 -16.90 -13.14 -15.81
N GLU A 6 -16.99 -12.54 -14.63
CA GLU A 6 -15.91 -11.83 -13.99
C GLU A 6 -15.11 -12.80 -13.12
N ILE A 7 -13.84 -13.01 -13.46
CA ILE A 7 -12.91 -13.83 -12.69
C ILE A 7 -11.96 -12.89 -11.95
N ARG A 8 -11.88 -13.07 -10.63
CA ARG A 8 -10.96 -12.35 -9.75
C ARG A 8 -9.73 -13.19 -9.47
N GLY A 9 -8.59 -12.57 -9.56
CA GLY A 9 -7.31 -13.25 -9.35
C GLY A 9 -6.22 -12.29 -8.94
N GLU A 10 -5.04 -12.84 -8.73
CA GLU A 10 -3.81 -12.10 -8.47
C GLU A 10 -2.80 -12.38 -9.58
N VAL A 11 -2.08 -11.33 -9.99
CA VAL A 11 -0.97 -11.49 -10.94
C VAL A 11 0.32 -11.56 -10.16
N ILE A 12 1.06 -12.63 -10.37
CA ILE A 12 2.36 -12.85 -9.74
C ILE A 12 3.51 -12.82 -10.75
N PHE A 13 4.71 -12.65 -10.23
CA PHE A 13 5.96 -12.80 -10.97
C PHE A 13 6.75 -13.96 -10.34
N PRO A 14 7.06 -15.05 -11.09
CA PRO A 14 7.85 -16.16 -10.56
C PRO A 14 9.23 -15.71 -10.09
N LEU A 15 9.74 -16.31 -9.00
CA LEU A 15 10.98 -15.88 -8.35
C LEU A 15 12.21 -16.04 -9.25
N LYS A 16 12.31 -17.16 -9.96
CA LYS A 16 13.42 -17.43 -10.91
C LYS A 16 13.45 -16.40 -12.02
N GLU A 17 12.29 -16.12 -12.59
CA GLU A 17 12.12 -15.16 -13.67
C GLU A 17 12.34 -13.71 -13.19
N PHE A 18 11.91 -13.40 -11.97
CA PHE A 18 12.18 -12.13 -11.32
C PHE A 18 13.69 -11.89 -11.15
N ALA A 19 14.43 -12.89 -10.67
CA ALA A 19 15.87 -12.80 -10.50
C ALA A 19 16.58 -12.57 -11.87
N SER A 20 16.16 -13.29 -12.92
CA SER A 20 16.66 -13.14 -14.28
C SER A 20 16.39 -11.74 -14.84
N LEU A 21 15.16 -11.22 -14.64
CA LEU A 21 14.78 -9.88 -15.08
C LEU A 21 15.59 -8.81 -14.34
N ASN A 22 15.69 -8.89 -13.04
CA ASN A 22 16.40 -7.89 -12.25
C ASN A 22 17.89 -7.82 -12.61
N LYS A 23 18.54 -8.95 -12.84
CA LYS A 23 19.94 -8.98 -13.34
C LYS A 23 20.12 -8.21 -14.66
N LYS A 24 19.10 -8.19 -15.53
CA LYS A 24 19.12 -7.39 -16.76
C LYS A 24 18.90 -5.90 -16.49
N LEU A 25 17.97 -5.58 -15.55
CA LEU A 25 17.57 -4.21 -15.22
C LEU A 25 18.56 -3.48 -14.30
N GLU A 26 19.36 -4.19 -13.52
CA GLU A 26 20.43 -3.60 -12.69
C GLU A 26 21.38 -2.73 -13.50
N LYS A 27 21.70 -3.14 -14.74
CA LYS A 27 22.56 -2.38 -15.66
C LYS A 27 22.01 -1.00 -16.01
N SER A 28 20.70 -0.82 -15.97
CA SER A 28 19.99 0.44 -16.27
C SER A 28 19.47 1.16 -15.03
N ASN A 29 19.81 0.69 -13.82
CA ASN A 29 19.34 1.23 -12.54
C ASN A 29 17.80 1.19 -12.36
N GLN A 30 17.13 0.22 -13.02
CA GLN A 30 15.67 0.06 -13.04
C GLN A 30 15.18 -1.21 -12.35
N ALA A 31 16.03 -1.86 -11.56
CA ALA A 31 15.70 -3.09 -10.86
C ALA A 31 14.52 -2.90 -9.89
N PHE A 32 13.63 -3.89 -9.85
CA PHE A 32 12.50 -3.91 -8.91
C PHE A 32 12.93 -4.40 -7.53
N SER A 33 12.31 -3.87 -6.49
CA SER A 33 12.64 -4.21 -5.10
C SER A 33 12.16 -5.60 -4.67
N ASN A 34 11.08 -6.10 -5.28
CA ASN A 34 10.50 -7.42 -5.01
C ASN A 34 9.62 -7.91 -6.18
N PRO A 35 9.24 -9.21 -6.22
CA PRO A 35 8.41 -9.79 -7.28
C PRO A 35 7.04 -9.12 -7.40
N ARG A 36 6.42 -8.72 -6.30
CA ARG A 36 5.13 -8.03 -6.28
C ARG A 36 5.21 -6.68 -6.99
N ASN A 37 6.26 -5.89 -6.72
CA ASN A 37 6.49 -4.63 -7.40
C ASN A 37 6.82 -4.84 -8.89
N ALA A 38 7.53 -5.92 -9.24
CA ALA A 38 7.79 -6.29 -10.62
C ALA A 38 6.50 -6.64 -11.37
N ALA A 39 5.60 -7.42 -10.76
CA ALA A 39 4.29 -7.74 -11.34
C ALA A 39 3.44 -6.47 -11.54
N ALA A 40 3.28 -5.66 -10.49
CA ALA A 40 2.52 -4.43 -10.55
C ALA A 40 3.11 -3.41 -11.54
N GLY A 41 4.43 -3.26 -11.57
CA GLY A 41 5.14 -2.39 -12.52
C GLY A 41 5.00 -2.86 -13.96
N SER A 42 5.05 -4.17 -14.19
CA SER A 42 4.89 -4.75 -15.52
C SER A 42 3.47 -4.56 -16.09
N LEU A 43 2.43 -4.66 -15.25
CA LEU A 43 1.04 -4.41 -15.66
C LEU A 43 0.74 -2.93 -15.97
N ARG A 44 1.53 -2.00 -15.44
CA ARG A 44 1.33 -0.55 -15.60
C ARG A 44 2.13 0.06 -16.74
N GLN A 45 2.78 -0.76 -17.59
CA GLN A 45 3.53 -0.25 -18.73
C GLN A 45 2.59 0.40 -19.75
N LEU A 46 2.99 1.53 -20.31
CA LEU A 46 2.26 2.19 -21.40
C LEU A 46 2.41 1.40 -22.71
N ASP A 47 3.59 0.83 -22.95
CA ASP A 47 3.83 -0.06 -24.08
C ASP A 47 3.46 -1.50 -23.68
N THR A 48 2.38 -1.99 -24.26
CA THR A 48 1.86 -3.35 -24.02
C THR A 48 2.84 -4.45 -24.44
N LYS A 49 3.77 -4.18 -25.38
CA LYS A 49 4.81 -5.13 -25.79
C LYS A 49 5.76 -5.45 -24.63
N ILE A 50 6.03 -4.48 -23.75
CA ILE A 50 6.84 -4.71 -22.55
C ILE A 50 6.13 -5.69 -21.62
N THR A 51 4.82 -5.50 -21.39
CA THR A 51 4.02 -6.40 -20.57
C THR A 51 3.94 -7.80 -21.16
N ALA A 52 3.73 -7.92 -22.47
CA ALA A 52 3.65 -9.19 -23.18
C ALA A 52 4.95 -10.03 -23.07
N ASN A 53 6.10 -9.37 -22.94
CA ASN A 53 7.40 -10.02 -22.77
C ASN A 53 7.75 -10.34 -21.30
N ARG A 54 6.82 -10.08 -20.35
CA ARG A 54 7.01 -10.42 -18.94
C ARG A 54 6.35 -11.76 -18.62
N PRO A 55 7.00 -12.67 -17.89
CA PRO A 55 6.47 -13.97 -17.51
C PRO A 55 5.47 -13.83 -16.34
N LEU A 56 4.43 -13.06 -16.54
CA LEU A 56 3.37 -12.85 -15.56
C LEU A 56 2.42 -14.03 -15.54
N ILE A 57 2.02 -14.46 -14.36
CA ILE A 57 1.04 -15.52 -14.14
C ILE A 57 -0.18 -14.93 -13.45
N PHE A 58 -1.38 -15.15 -14.02
CA PHE A 58 -2.65 -14.83 -13.38
C PHE A 58 -3.17 -16.05 -12.62
N ILE A 59 -3.42 -15.90 -11.32
CA ILE A 59 -3.95 -16.96 -10.45
C ILE A 59 -5.37 -16.57 -10.04
N PRO A 60 -6.41 -17.30 -10.51
CA PRO A 60 -7.79 -17.03 -10.12
C PRO A 60 -8.03 -17.49 -8.68
N TRP A 61 -8.82 -16.71 -7.94
CA TRP A 61 -9.21 -17.06 -6.56
C TRP A 61 -10.70 -16.87 -6.28
N GLY A 62 -11.48 -16.34 -7.19
CA GLY A 62 -12.91 -16.14 -6.98
C GLY A 62 -13.64 -15.57 -8.19
N LEU A 63 -14.95 -15.47 -8.05
CA LEU A 63 -15.81 -14.88 -9.05
C LEU A 63 -16.29 -13.48 -8.60
N GLY A 64 -16.48 -12.61 -9.58
CA GLY A 64 -17.28 -11.42 -9.44
C GLY A 64 -18.70 -11.65 -9.97
N MET A 65 -19.13 -10.82 -10.94
CA MET A 65 -20.40 -11.01 -11.63
C MET A 65 -20.33 -12.26 -12.51
N SER A 66 -21.28 -13.17 -12.36
CA SER A 66 -21.38 -14.37 -13.19
C SER A 66 -22.84 -14.63 -13.57
N MET A 67 -23.06 -14.89 -14.84
CA MET A 67 -24.37 -15.27 -15.36
C MET A 67 -24.38 -16.76 -15.74
N ASN A 68 -25.45 -17.47 -15.39
CA ASN A 68 -25.68 -18.87 -15.78
C ASN A 68 -24.58 -19.87 -15.41
N LEU A 69 -23.94 -19.68 -14.26
CA LEU A 69 -22.95 -20.59 -13.71
C LEU A 69 -23.62 -21.49 -12.66
N ASN A 70 -23.67 -22.77 -12.94
CA ASN A 70 -24.19 -23.77 -12.01
C ASN A 70 -23.03 -24.36 -11.20
N ILE A 71 -22.57 -23.61 -10.20
CA ILE A 71 -21.48 -23.94 -9.29
C ILE A 71 -21.96 -23.66 -7.86
N GLU A 72 -21.87 -24.65 -7.00
CA GLU A 72 -22.40 -24.56 -5.62
C GLU A 72 -21.30 -24.45 -4.57
N THR A 73 -20.06 -24.80 -4.93
CA THR A 73 -18.95 -24.85 -3.98
C THR A 73 -17.66 -24.22 -4.51
N GLU A 74 -16.79 -23.80 -3.57
CA GLU A 74 -15.43 -23.28 -3.90
C GLU A 74 -14.57 -24.34 -4.60
N LEU A 75 -14.68 -25.62 -4.21
CA LEU A 75 -13.93 -26.69 -4.88
C LEU A 75 -14.37 -26.90 -6.32
N GLU A 76 -15.68 -26.87 -6.60
CA GLU A 76 -16.18 -26.93 -7.97
C GLU A 76 -15.67 -25.73 -8.79
N LEU A 77 -15.65 -24.54 -8.20
CA LEU A 77 -15.13 -23.36 -8.87
C LEU A 77 -13.66 -23.52 -9.27
N ILE A 78 -12.82 -24.06 -8.39
CA ILE A 78 -11.41 -24.32 -8.66
C ILE A 78 -11.25 -25.34 -9.82
N LEU A 79 -12.07 -26.39 -9.83
CA LEU A 79 -12.09 -27.35 -10.93
C LEU A 79 -12.47 -26.68 -12.25
N LYS A 80 -13.48 -25.78 -12.22
CA LYS A 80 -13.86 -25.00 -13.40
C LYS A 80 -12.76 -24.07 -13.89
N PHE A 81 -12.00 -23.41 -12.99
CA PHE A 81 -10.85 -22.63 -13.40
C PHE A 81 -9.80 -23.46 -14.14
N LYS A 82 -9.56 -24.71 -13.68
CA LYS A 82 -8.67 -25.66 -14.39
C LYS A 82 -9.22 -26.04 -15.76
N GLU A 83 -10.51 -26.34 -15.85
CA GLU A 83 -11.18 -26.67 -17.12
C GLU A 83 -11.12 -25.49 -18.11
N TRP A 84 -11.16 -24.25 -17.62
CA TRP A 84 -11.04 -23.05 -18.45
C TRP A 84 -9.59 -22.70 -18.80
N GLY A 85 -8.63 -23.51 -18.41
CA GLY A 85 -7.22 -23.35 -18.75
C GLY A 85 -6.43 -22.42 -17.82
N PHE A 86 -6.98 -22.01 -16.69
CA PHE A 86 -6.22 -21.22 -15.73
C PHE A 86 -5.23 -22.07 -14.95
N LEU A 87 -4.05 -21.52 -14.73
CA LEU A 87 -3.07 -22.13 -13.85
C LEU A 87 -3.53 -21.98 -12.39
N ILE A 88 -3.61 -23.09 -11.70
CA ILE A 88 -3.91 -23.15 -10.27
C ILE A 88 -2.63 -23.48 -9.53
N LEU A 89 -2.17 -22.57 -8.69
CA LEU A 89 -1.00 -22.77 -7.85
C LEU A 89 -1.43 -23.13 -6.42
N GLY A 90 -0.64 -24.02 -5.80
CA GLY A 90 -0.90 -24.49 -4.45
C GLY A 90 -1.89 -25.65 -4.37
N GLU A 91 -2.09 -26.12 -3.15
CA GLU A 91 -3.01 -27.20 -2.83
C GLU A 91 -4.32 -26.61 -2.30
N PHE A 92 -5.43 -27.08 -2.86
CA PHE A 92 -6.77 -26.75 -2.39
C PHE A 92 -7.34 -28.00 -1.74
N ILE A 93 -7.56 -27.93 -0.46
CA ILE A 93 -8.05 -29.06 0.34
C ILE A 93 -9.37 -28.69 1.03
N LYS A 94 -10.22 -29.69 1.18
CA LYS A 94 -11.40 -29.58 2.04
C LYS A 94 -10.98 -30.00 3.44
N ALA A 95 -11.21 -29.12 4.42
CA ALA A 95 -10.93 -29.40 5.83
C ALA A 95 -12.24 -29.55 6.59
N ASP A 96 -12.35 -30.60 7.38
CA ASP A 96 -13.53 -30.89 8.19
C ASP A 96 -13.35 -30.46 9.66
N ASN A 97 -12.13 -30.13 10.06
CA ASN A 97 -11.82 -29.68 11.42
C ASN A 97 -10.61 -28.74 11.48
N ILE A 98 -10.44 -28.07 12.61
CA ILE A 98 -9.38 -27.08 12.83
C ILE A 98 -7.98 -27.69 12.90
N ASN A 99 -7.85 -28.93 13.40
CA ASN A 99 -6.55 -29.58 13.53
C ASN A 99 -5.97 -29.86 12.15
N PHE A 100 -6.78 -30.33 11.21
CA PHE A 100 -6.36 -30.55 9.83
C PHE A 100 -5.92 -29.25 9.15
N ILE A 101 -6.60 -28.13 9.43
CA ILE A 101 -6.18 -26.80 8.93
C ILE A 101 -4.81 -26.42 9.48
N GLN A 102 -4.56 -26.69 10.77
CA GLN A 102 -3.28 -26.38 11.40
C GLN A 102 -2.15 -27.23 10.83
N GLU A 103 -2.36 -28.54 10.69
CA GLU A 103 -1.39 -29.46 10.09
C GLU A 103 -1.02 -29.02 8.66
N HIS A 104 -2.03 -28.69 7.86
CA HIS A 104 -1.80 -28.19 6.50
C HIS A 104 -1.04 -26.86 6.48
N PHE A 105 -1.39 -25.94 7.39
CA PHE A 105 -0.68 -24.66 7.53
C PHE A 105 0.81 -24.86 7.84
N GLU A 106 1.13 -25.75 8.77
CA GLU A 106 2.53 -26.08 9.11
C GLU A 106 3.27 -26.74 7.94
N ALA A 107 2.62 -27.65 7.21
CA ALA A 107 3.18 -28.27 6.01
C ALA A 107 3.49 -27.25 4.91
N VAL A 108 2.56 -26.31 4.65
CA VAL A 108 2.78 -25.26 3.65
C VAL A 108 3.86 -24.27 4.10
N LEU A 109 3.88 -23.91 5.40
CA LEU A 109 4.94 -23.07 5.96
C LEU A 109 6.33 -23.69 5.78
N TYR A 110 6.46 -24.99 5.99
CA TYR A 110 7.70 -25.72 5.79
C TYR A 110 8.16 -25.73 4.32
N LYS A 111 7.23 -25.98 3.39
CA LYS A 111 7.48 -26.02 1.94
C LYS A 111 7.64 -24.63 1.32
N ARG A 112 7.34 -23.54 2.06
CA ARG A 112 7.30 -22.16 1.54
C ARG A 112 8.58 -21.76 0.79
N ALA A 113 9.74 -22.16 1.28
CA ALA A 113 11.03 -21.82 0.69
C ALA A 113 11.31 -22.51 -0.66
N GLU A 114 10.59 -23.56 -0.97
CA GLU A 114 10.73 -24.37 -2.21
C GLU A 114 9.84 -23.83 -3.35
N LEU A 115 8.87 -22.99 -3.01
CA LEU A 115 7.95 -22.41 -3.98
C LEU A 115 8.64 -21.40 -4.89
N ASP A 116 8.32 -21.39 -6.17
CA ASP A 116 8.79 -20.40 -7.14
C ASP A 116 7.97 -19.10 -7.12
N TYR A 117 7.22 -18.86 -6.04
CA TYR A 117 6.43 -17.64 -5.80
C TYR A 117 6.29 -17.37 -4.30
N GLU A 118 6.10 -16.10 -3.97
CA GLU A 118 5.94 -15.68 -2.57
C GLU A 118 4.50 -15.89 -2.09
N ILE A 119 4.36 -16.39 -0.87
CA ILE A 119 3.10 -16.50 -0.15
C ILE A 119 3.24 -15.92 1.26
N ASP A 120 2.18 -15.32 1.79
CA ASP A 120 2.17 -14.70 3.12
C ASP A 120 1.24 -15.40 4.11
N GLY A 121 0.52 -16.43 3.67
CA GLY A 121 -0.41 -17.19 4.49
C GLY A 121 -1.34 -18.08 3.68
N LEU A 122 -2.37 -18.59 4.35
CA LEU A 122 -3.45 -19.37 3.77
C LEU A 122 -4.77 -18.61 3.93
N VAL A 123 -5.69 -18.83 3.00
CA VAL A 123 -7.07 -18.35 3.10
C VAL A 123 -8.00 -19.55 3.29
N ILE A 124 -8.75 -19.53 4.38
CA ILE A 124 -9.81 -20.49 4.66
C ILE A 124 -11.12 -19.89 4.19
N LYS A 125 -11.89 -20.62 3.42
CA LYS A 125 -13.20 -20.21 2.94
C LYS A 125 -14.25 -21.25 3.27
N LEU A 126 -15.45 -20.79 3.56
CA LEU A 126 -16.59 -21.67 3.65
C LEU A 126 -16.89 -22.26 2.26
N ASN A 127 -16.96 -23.59 2.13
CA ASN A 127 -17.01 -24.23 0.83
C ASN A 127 -18.33 -24.03 0.08
N ASN A 128 -19.47 -24.01 0.81
CA ASN A 128 -20.82 -23.87 0.20
C ASN A 128 -21.19 -22.41 -0.07
N PHE A 129 -21.59 -22.06 -1.29
CA PHE A 129 -21.92 -20.69 -1.67
C PHE A 129 -23.24 -20.18 -1.07
N ASN A 130 -24.18 -21.06 -0.76
CA ASN A 130 -25.41 -20.62 -0.06
C ASN A 130 -25.11 -20.20 1.37
N ASP A 131 -24.23 -20.93 2.07
CA ASP A 131 -23.79 -20.57 3.40
C ASP A 131 -22.96 -19.27 3.39
N GLN A 132 -22.14 -19.05 2.35
CA GLN A 132 -21.46 -17.77 2.15
C GLN A 132 -22.43 -16.61 1.99
N LYS A 133 -23.53 -16.79 1.24
CA LYS A 133 -24.58 -15.78 1.05
C LYS A 133 -25.28 -15.45 2.38
N ILE A 134 -25.58 -16.48 3.19
CA ILE A 134 -26.20 -16.31 4.51
C ILE A 134 -25.31 -15.48 5.44
N LEU A 135 -24.01 -15.79 5.52
CA LEU A 135 -23.06 -15.04 6.34
C LEU A 135 -22.81 -13.63 5.82
N GLY A 136 -22.80 -13.45 4.51
CA GLY A 136 -22.65 -12.16 3.84
C GLY A 136 -21.30 -11.50 4.07
N PHE A 137 -21.32 -10.16 4.06
CA PHE A 137 -20.13 -9.31 4.12
C PHE A 137 -20.23 -8.29 5.26
N THR A 138 -19.08 -7.84 5.74
CA THR A 138 -18.95 -6.56 6.43
C THR A 138 -18.84 -5.44 5.38
N SER A 139 -18.65 -4.19 5.79
CA SER A 139 -18.37 -3.09 4.86
C SER A 139 -17.08 -3.30 4.04
N LYS A 140 -16.17 -4.19 4.45
CA LYS A 140 -14.85 -4.36 3.84
C LYS A 140 -14.48 -5.80 3.50
N TYR A 141 -15.02 -6.78 4.22
CA TYR A 141 -14.56 -8.17 4.15
C TYR A 141 -15.72 -9.16 4.10
N PRO A 142 -15.56 -10.31 3.44
CA PRO A 142 -16.47 -11.44 3.58
C PRO A 142 -16.41 -11.99 5.01
N LYS A 143 -17.56 -12.36 5.57
CA LYS A 143 -17.64 -13.03 6.89
C LYS A 143 -17.34 -14.53 6.81
N TRP A 144 -17.37 -15.08 5.60
CA TRP A 144 -17.18 -16.49 5.28
C TRP A 144 -15.74 -16.87 4.90
N ALA A 145 -14.80 -15.93 4.98
CA ALA A 145 -13.40 -16.18 4.70
C ALA A 145 -12.51 -15.62 5.82
N ALA A 146 -11.46 -16.36 6.15
CA ALA A 146 -10.45 -15.96 7.12
C ALA A 146 -9.05 -16.19 6.55
N ALA A 147 -8.12 -15.26 6.78
CA ALA A 147 -6.73 -15.41 6.41
C ALA A 147 -5.88 -15.77 7.63
N ILE A 148 -5.09 -16.83 7.53
CA ILE A 148 -4.05 -17.19 8.49
C ILE A 148 -2.72 -16.82 7.89
N LYS A 149 -2.07 -15.81 8.44
CA LYS A 149 -0.78 -15.33 7.95
C LYS A 149 0.38 -16.09 8.58
N PHE A 150 1.42 -16.36 7.80
CA PHE A 150 2.66 -16.89 8.34
C PHE A 150 3.31 -15.93 9.33
N PRO A 151 4.14 -16.45 10.27
CA PRO A 151 4.90 -15.62 11.17
C PRO A 151 5.67 -14.53 10.40
N SER A 152 5.64 -13.32 10.95
CA SER A 152 6.34 -12.19 10.35
C SER A 152 7.85 -12.42 10.36
N MET A 153 8.51 -12.04 9.30
CA MET A 153 9.97 -11.99 9.30
C MET A 153 10.43 -10.88 10.25
N VAL A 154 11.49 -11.14 10.98
CA VAL A 154 12.11 -10.19 11.90
C VAL A 154 13.58 -9.98 11.56
N ALA A 155 14.06 -8.75 11.74
CA ALA A 155 15.47 -8.42 11.61
C ALA A 155 15.90 -7.47 12.73
N LYS A 156 17.19 -7.54 13.07
CA LYS A 156 17.81 -6.66 14.07
C LYS A 156 18.52 -5.51 13.37
N THR A 157 18.27 -4.28 13.82
CA THR A 157 18.93 -3.07 13.28
C THR A 157 19.05 -2.01 14.36
N LYS A 158 19.65 -0.85 14.03
CA LYS A 158 19.76 0.31 14.92
C LYS A 158 18.93 1.48 14.43
N VAL A 159 18.35 2.24 15.36
CA VAL A 159 17.64 3.48 15.06
C VAL A 159 18.66 4.60 14.83
N LYS A 160 18.67 5.20 13.63
CA LYS A 160 19.49 6.37 13.33
C LYS A 160 18.90 7.62 13.96
N GLN A 161 17.61 7.85 13.71
CA GLN A 161 16.86 8.99 14.25
C GLN A 161 15.35 8.68 14.20
N ILE A 162 14.59 9.48 14.94
CA ILE A 162 13.12 9.48 14.88
C ILE A 162 12.71 10.75 14.14
N THR A 163 12.05 10.58 13.00
CA THR A 163 11.50 11.67 12.18
C THR A 163 9.98 11.72 12.31
N TYR A 164 9.40 12.83 11.90
CA TYR A 164 7.97 13.09 12.02
C TYR A 164 7.37 13.41 10.66
N GLN A 165 6.40 12.62 10.24
CA GLN A 165 5.63 12.87 9.04
C GLN A 165 4.33 13.58 9.41
N ILE A 166 3.91 14.52 8.58
CA ILE A 166 2.66 15.27 8.74
C ILE A 166 1.65 14.73 7.73
N GLY A 167 0.51 14.29 8.23
CA GLY A 167 -0.61 13.82 7.40
C GLY A 167 -1.52 14.99 6.95
N ARG A 168 -2.44 14.70 6.02
CA ARG A 168 -3.39 15.69 5.49
C ARG A 168 -4.32 16.33 6.55
N THR A 169 -4.54 15.65 7.66
CA THR A 169 -5.33 16.16 8.80
C THR A 169 -4.50 16.92 9.81
N GLY A 170 -3.20 17.15 9.52
CA GLY A 170 -2.26 17.71 10.47
C GLY A 170 -1.69 16.71 11.49
N MET A 171 -2.11 15.43 11.44
CA MET A 171 -1.63 14.38 12.34
C MET A 171 -0.13 14.16 12.16
N ILE A 172 0.60 14.15 13.28
CA ILE A 172 2.05 13.89 13.32
C ILE A 172 2.26 12.39 13.59
N THR A 173 2.88 11.72 12.64
CA THR A 173 3.22 10.29 12.75
C THR A 173 4.72 10.12 12.90
N PRO A 174 5.20 9.50 14.00
CA PRO A 174 6.62 9.24 14.17
C PRO A 174 7.06 8.04 13.32
N VAL A 175 8.26 8.14 12.75
CA VAL A 175 8.91 7.12 11.93
C VAL A 175 10.33 6.92 12.42
N ALA A 176 10.73 5.68 12.63
CA ALA A 176 12.13 5.34 12.91
C ALA A 176 12.90 5.27 11.59
N GLU A 177 13.92 6.09 11.43
CA GLU A 177 14.93 5.90 10.39
C GLU A 177 15.99 4.94 10.92
N LEU A 178 16.30 3.92 10.14
CA LEU A 178 17.09 2.77 10.56
C LEU A 178 18.41 2.70 9.78
N HIS A 179 19.41 2.06 10.38
CA HIS A 179 20.49 1.50 9.58
C HIS A 179 19.91 0.45 8.65
N GLU A 180 20.34 0.49 7.38
CA GLU A 180 19.82 -0.41 6.35
C GLU A 180 19.97 -1.87 6.80
N VAL A 181 18.90 -2.63 6.67
CA VAL A 181 18.86 -4.05 6.96
C VAL A 181 18.00 -4.76 5.93
N THR A 182 18.41 -5.96 5.53
CA THR A 182 17.60 -6.78 4.65
C THR A 182 16.55 -7.56 5.44
N LEU A 183 15.29 -7.46 5.05
CA LEU A 183 14.16 -8.13 5.69
C LEU A 183 13.22 -8.66 4.61
N GLY A 184 13.14 -10.00 4.49
CA GLY A 184 12.37 -10.62 3.42
C GLY A 184 12.85 -10.23 2.02
N GLY A 185 14.17 -10.23 1.78
CA GLY A 185 14.77 -9.86 0.49
C GLY A 185 14.74 -8.36 0.14
N VAL A 186 14.13 -7.52 1.00
CA VAL A 186 14.00 -6.08 0.75
C VAL A 186 14.86 -5.28 1.73
N LYS A 187 15.53 -4.24 1.22
CA LYS A 187 16.28 -3.29 2.03
C LYS A 187 15.35 -2.34 2.77
N VAL A 188 15.33 -2.43 4.08
CA VAL A 188 14.51 -1.61 4.98
C VAL A 188 15.38 -0.52 5.60
N ARG A 189 14.95 0.74 5.46
CA ARG A 189 15.58 1.94 6.03
C ARG A 189 14.66 2.71 6.96
N ARG A 190 13.36 2.36 6.99
CA ARG A 190 12.33 3.05 7.78
C ARG A 190 11.35 2.06 8.36
N ALA A 191 10.92 2.31 9.60
CA ALA A 191 9.86 1.53 10.23
C ALA A 191 8.86 2.45 10.92
N SER A 192 7.58 2.07 10.87
CA SER A 192 6.52 2.79 11.55
C SER A 192 6.68 2.66 13.08
N LEU A 193 6.39 3.75 13.78
CA LEU A 193 6.28 3.79 15.24
C LEU A 193 4.82 4.00 15.68
N HIS A 194 3.88 3.89 14.76
CA HIS A 194 2.45 4.09 14.94
C HIS A 194 2.08 5.45 15.55
N ASN A 195 2.38 5.66 16.83
CA ASN A 195 2.12 6.89 17.57
C ASN A 195 3.17 7.11 18.68
N PHE A 196 3.03 8.21 19.41
CA PHE A 196 3.99 8.58 20.45
C PHE A 196 3.88 7.73 21.73
N ASP A 197 2.71 7.17 22.01
CA ASP A 197 2.55 6.28 23.16
C ASP A 197 3.27 4.94 22.93
N GLN A 198 3.32 4.47 21.69
CA GLN A 198 4.14 3.31 21.32
C GLN A 198 5.63 3.57 21.54
N ILE A 199 6.14 4.75 21.22
CA ILE A 199 7.55 5.12 21.51
C ILE A 199 7.83 5.07 23.00
N LYS A 200 6.91 5.60 23.81
CA LYS A 200 7.02 5.57 25.28
C LYS A 200 6.98 4.14 25.82
N LEU A 201 6.02 3.32 25.32
CA LEU A 201 5.87 1.92 25.71
C LEU A 201 7.16 1.13 25.41
N LEU A 202 7.72 1.33 24.22
CA LEU A 202 8.99 0.70 23.81
C LEU A 202 10.20 1.32 24.54
N ASN A 203 10.02 2.46 25.19
CA ASN A 203 11.13 3.28 25.72
C ASN A 203 12.24 3.50 24.68
N LEU A 204 11.84 3.78 23.43
CA LEU A 204 12.71 3.84 22.26
C LEU A 204 13.44 5.18 22.18
N ASN A 205 14.74 5.10 21.88
CA ASN A 205 15.57 6.27 21.61
C ASN A 205 16.45 6.07 20.37
N THR A 206 17.07 7.16 19.94
CA THR A 206 18.11 7.15 18.90
C THR A 206 19.27 6.27 19.34
N ASN A 207 19.86 5.55 18.39
CA ASN A 207 20.94 4.57 18.54
C ASN A 207 20.56 3.25 19.22
N ASP A 208 19.35 3.08 19.77
CA ASP A 208 18.92 1.80 20.32
C ASP A 208 18.91 0.72 19.23
N GLU A 209 19.26 -0.51 19.60
CA GLU A 209 19.07 -1.68 18.76
C GLU A 209 17.64 -2.17 18.89
N VAL A 210 17.00 -2.40 17.74
CA VAL A 210 15.59 -2.79 17.67
C VAL A 210 15.40 -4.04 16.84
N LEU A 211 14.39 -4.82 17.19
CA LEU A 211 13.80 -5.81 16.30
C LEU A 211 12.70 -5.14 15.51
N ILE A 212 12.78 -5.24 14.20
CA ILE A 212 11.73 -4.82 13.28
C ILE A 212 11.06 -6.04 12.68
N GLU A 213 9.78 -5.95 12.41
CA GLU A 213 9.04 -6.97 11.71
C GLU A 213 8.40 -6.42 10.44
N ARG A 214 8.20 -7.31 9.49
CA ARG A 214 7.44 -7.08 8.27
C ARG A 214 6.48 -8.25 8.08
N ALA A 215 5.19 -7.98 8.26
CA ALA A 215 4.13 -8.94 8.01
C ALA A 215 3.69 -8.78 6.55
N GLY A 216 3.94 -9.78 5.72
CA GLY A 216 3.67 -9.70 4.29
C GLY A 216 4.39 -8.52 3.65
N ASP A 217 3.75 -7.86 2.68
CA ASP A 217 4.31 -6.67 1.98
C ASP A 217 3.93 -5.32 2.65
N VAL A 218 3.62 -5.36 3.95
CA VAL A 218 3.19 -4.19 4.74
C VAL A 218 4.40 -3.39 5.23
N ILE A 219 4.16 -2.13 5.60
CA ILE A 219 5.16 -1.21 6.14
C ILE A 219 5.84 -1.84 7.36
N PRO A 220 7.19 -1.93 7.40
CA PRO A 220 7.90 -2.43 8.56
C PRO A 220 7.55 -1.66 9.82
N LYS A 221 7.44 -2.34 10.96
CA LYS A 221 7.21 -1.73 12.27
C LYS A 221 8.27 -2.15 13.28
N VAL A 222 8.54 -1.30 14.27
CA VAL A 222 9.40 -1.64 15.39
C VAL A 222 8.62 -2.50 16.38
N LEU A 223 9.11 -3.71 16.62
CA LEU A 223 8.48 -4.69 17.51
C LEU A 223 8.88 -4.46 18.97
N LYS A 224 10.19 -4.39 19.21
CA LYS A 224 10.76 -4.14 20.53
C LYS A 224 12.19 -3.61 20.45
N VAL A 225 12.64 -2.97 21.54
CA VAL A 225 14.06 -2.64 21.75
C VAL A 225 14.76 -3.90 22.22
N SER A 226 15.79 -4.34 21.47
CA SER A 226 16.60 -5.52 21.80
C SER A 226 17.80 -5.17 22.68
N LYS A 227 18.36 -3.97 22.51
CA LYS A 227 19.45 -3.46 23.34
C LYS A 227 19.33 -1.96 23.48
N LYS A 228 19.26 -1.51 24.72
CA LYS A 228 19.26 -0.10 25.07
C LYS A 228 20.67 0.46 25.01
N ILE A 229 20.87 1.54 24.27
CA ILE A 229 22.18 2.23 24.18
C ILE A 229 22.10 3.58 24.87
N ASN A 230 20.99 4.28 24.72
CA ASN A 230 20.79 5.61 25.25
C ASN A 230 19.79 5.61 26.41
N SER A 231 20.19 6.15 27.57
CA SER A 231 19.33 6.22 28.77
C SER A 231 18.43 7.46 28.80
N THR A 232 18.57 8.40 27.85
CA THR A 232 17.75 9.61 27.83
C THR A 232 16.29 9.26 27.52
N LYS A 233 15.34 9.86 28.26
CA LYS A 233 13.92 9.69 27.97
C LYS A 233 13.55 10.42 26.70
N PHE A 234 12.78 9.75 25.82
CA PHE A 234 12.20 10.37 24.64
C PHE A 234 11.35 11.58 25.02
N LYS A 235 11.61 12.73 24.41
CA LYS A 235 10.81 13.94 24.61
C LYS A 235 9.82 14.09 23.45
N LEU A 236 8.55 14.30 23.79
CA LEU A 236 7.50 14.60 22.81
C LEU A 236 7.81 15.93 22.10
N PRO A 237 7.64 16.01 20.78
CA PRO A 237 7.73 17.28 20.10
C PRO A 237 6.56 18.18 20.52
N THR A 238 6.88 19.42 20.84
CA THR A 238 5.88 20.45 21.21
C THR A 238 5.52 21.34 20.03
N LYS A 239 6.36 21.38 18.99
CA LYS A 239 6.21 22.23 17.81
C LYS A 239 6.16 21.40 16.54
N CYS A 240 5.36 21.88 15.58
CA CYS A 240 5.29 21.29 14.24
C CYS A 240 6.67 21.31 13.57
N PRO A 241 7.13 20.20 12.96
CA PRO A 241 8.41 20.15 12.28
C PRO A 241 8.49 21.10 11.07
N SER A 242 7.36 21.41 10.43
CA SER A 242 7.27 22.32 9.28
C SER A 242 7.07 23.78 9.71
N CYS A 243 5.88 24.15 10.19
CA CYS A 243 5.52 25.55 10.45
C CYS A 243 5.91 26.06 11.84
N LYS A 244 6.48 25.23 12.72
CA LYS A 244 6.92 25.57 14.09
C LYS A 244 5.80 25.98 15.06
N SER A 245 4.54 26.01 14.66
CA SER A 245 3.41 26.27 15.55
C SER A 245 3.27 25.17 16.61
N LEU A 246 2.61 25.47 17.72
CA LEU A 246 2.38 24.52 18.81
C LEU A 246 1.50 23.37 18.34
N LEU A 247 1.87 22.15 18.77
CA LEU A 247 1.10 20.95 18.48
C LEU A 247 0.00 20.78 19.53
N SER A 248 -1.17 20.35 19.07
CA SER A 248 -2.30 19.97 19.91
C SER A 248 -2.30 18.45 20.14
N LYS A 249 -2.46 18.02 21.37
CA LYS A 249 -2.57 16.60 21.71
C LYS A 249 -4.03 16.18 21.73
N GLU A 250 -4.38 15.11 21.00
CA GLU A 250 -5.69 14.47 20.99
C GLU A 250 -5.51 12.96 21.17
N GLY A 251 -5.81 12.46 22.36
CA GLY A 251 -5.54 11.06 22.72
C GLY A 251 -4.04 10.71 22.59
N SER A 252 -3.75 9.68 21.82
CA SER A 252 -2.37 9.20 21.53
C SER A 252 -1.67 9.94 20.39
N TYR A 253 -2.31 10.93 19.79
CA TYR A 253 -1.79 11.61 18.60
C TYR A 253 -1.53 13.09 18.85
N LEU A 254 -0.58 13.66 18.09
CA LEU A 254 -0.31 15.08 18.02
C LEU A 254 -0.77 15.62 16.67
N PHE A 255 -1.30 16.85 16.68
CA PHE A 255 -1.81 17.52 15.48
C PHE A 255 -1.24 18.90 15.34
N CYS A 256 -0.85 19.25 14.12
CA CYS A 256 -0.66 20.63 13.69
C CYS A 256 -2.03 21.18 13.28
N LYS A 257 -2.55 22.17 14.00
CA LYS A 257 -3.84 22.82 13.70
C LYS A 257 -3.68 24.12 12.91
N GLU A 258 -2.44 24.45 12.54
CA GLU A 258 -2.15 25.66 11.77
C GLU A 258 -2.72 25.53 10.34
N THR A 259 -3.58 26.46 9.97
CA THR A 259 -4.27 26.47 8.65
C THR A 259 -3.29 26.65 7.50
N ASN A 260 -2.25 27.46 7.72
CA ASN A 260 -1.23 27.81 6.72
C ASN A 260 0.00 26.88 6.77
N CYS A 261 -0.11 25.69 7.37
CA CYS A 261 0.99 24.74 7.40
C CYS A 261 1.25 24.15 6.01
N ILE A 262 2.39 24.48 5.42
CA ILE A 262 2.77 24.09 4.06
C ILE A 262 2.68 22.57 3.88
N GLU A 263 3.19 21.77 4.82
CA GLU A 263 3.14 20.30 4.70
C GLU A 263 1.71 19.76 4.77
N VAL A 264 0.83 20.37 5.57
CA VAL A 264 -0.59 20.00 5.62
C VAL A 264 -1.25 20.32 4.27
N LEU A 265 -0.96 21.47 3.70
CA LEU A 265 -1.48 21.87 2.39
C LEU A 265 -1.01 20.92 1.29
N LYS A 266 0.29 20.58 1.23
CA LYS A 266 0.83 19.63 0.28
C LYS A 266 0.09 18.29 0.34
N ARG A 267 -0.13 17.76 1.55
CA ARG A 267 -0.84 16.49 1.74
C ARG A 267 -2.34 16.56 1.39
N LYS A 268 -2.98 17.70 1.65
CA LYS A 268 -4.38 17.94 1.23
C LYS A 268 -4.50 17.97 -0.29
N VAL A 269 -3.65 18.72 -0.98
CA VAL A 269 -3.65 18.83 -2.44
C VAL A 269 -3.33 17.50 -3.10
N ALA A 270 -2.30 16.77 -2.62
CA ALA A 270 -1.98 15.44 -3.12
C ALA A 270 -3.13 14.44 -2.94
N TYR A 271 -3.82 14.50 -1.80
CA TYR A 271 -5.00 13.67 -1.57
C TYR A 271 -6.16 14.01 -2.49
N LEU A 272 -6.46 15.31 -2.66
CA LEU A 272 -7.47 15.79 -3.60
C LEU A 272 -7.18 15.29 -5.02
N ALA A 273 -5.93 15.35 -5.46
CA ALA A 273 -5.51 14.89 -6.78
C ALA A 273 -5.54 13.37 -6.95
N SER A 274 -5.58 12.60 -5.86
CA SER A 274 -5.48 11.14 -5.86
C SER A 274 -6.65 10.46 -6.58
N LYS A 275 -6.44 9.19 -6.97
CA LYS A 275 -7.45 8.34 -7.63
C LYS A 275 -8.75 8.20 -6.83
N LYS A 276 -8.68 8.32 -5.50
CA LYS A 276 -9.85 8.25 -4.60
C LYS A 276 -10.74 9.48 -4.65
N CYS A 277 -10.21 10.61 -5.13
CA CYS A 277 -10.90 11.90 -5.18
C CYS A 277 -11.08 12.36 -6.63
N PHE A 278 -10.43 13.43 -7.03
CA PHE A 278 -10.57 13.99 -8.38
C PHE A 278 -9.82 13.21 -9.46
N ASN A 279 -8.86 12.36 -9.10
CA ASN A 279 -8.03 11.57 -10.02
C ASN A 279 -7.38 12.44 -11.12
N ILE A 280 -6.68 13.51 -10.70
CA ILE A 280 -5.98 14.42 -11.60
C ILE A 280 -4.65 13.80 -12.01
N VAL A 281 -4.61 13.20 -13.19
CA VAL A 281 -3.39 12.58 -13.72
C VAL A 281 -2.36 13.69 -14.02
N GLY A 282 -1.10 13.46 -13.60
CA GLY A 282 -0.04 14.45 -13.75
C GLY A 282 0.13 15.36 -12.52
N LEU A 283 -0.81 15.42 -11.57
CA LEU A 283 -0.65 16.17 -10.31
C LEU A 283 -0.18 15.24 -9.18
N GLY A 284 1.01 14.63 -9.36
CA GLY A 284 1.65 13.78 -8.36
C GLY A 284 2.30 14.53 -7.21
N GLU A 285 2.76 13.82 -6.16
CA GLU A 285 3.35 14.43 -4.96
C GLU A 285 4.52 15.38 -5.26
N SER A 286 5.40 15.06 -6.20
CA SER A 286 6.53 15.91 -6.58
C SER A 286 6.07 17.24 -7.20
N ILE A 287 5.05 17.20 -8.06
CA ILE A 287 4.51 18.40 -8.70
C ILE A 287 3.75 19.26 -7.67
N VAL A 288 2.98 18.63 -6.80
CA VAL A 288 2.32 19.31 -5.68
C VAL A 288 3.35 19.99 -4.77
N ASP A 289 4.46 19.30 -4.48
CA ASP A 289 5.54 19.88 -3.67
C ASP A 289 6.09 21.14 -4.30
N ASN A 290 6.42 21.14 -5.59
CA ASN A 290 6.92 22.28 -6.32
C ASN A 290 5.89 23.43 -6.34
N LEU A 291 4.63 23.16 -6.66
CA LEU A 291 3.57 24.17 -6.76
C LEU A 291 3.28 24.88 -5.43
N VAL A 292 3.25 24.12 -4.35
CA VAL A 292 3.01 24.71 -3.00
C VAL A 292 4.26 25.43 -2.50
N SER A 293 5.46 24.84 -2.68
CA SER A 293 6.71 25.46 -2.24
C SER A 293 7.01 26.77 -2.98
N SER A 294 6.58 26.89 -4.23
CA SER A 294 6.70 28.13 -5.04
C SER A 294 5.54 29.11 -4.83
N ASN A 295 4.67 28.87 -3.83
CA ASN A 295 3.50 29.72 -3.53
C ASN A 295 2.51 29.90 -4.70
N ILE A 296 2.51 29.00 -5.69
CA ILE A 296 1.53 29.01 -6.78
C ILE A 296 0.19 28.45 -6.30
N ILE A 297 0.22 27.43 -5.42
CA ILE A 297 -0.94 26.93 -4.70
C ILE A 297 -0.80 27.33 -3.24
N LYS A 298 -1.72 28.16 -2.75
CA LYS A 298 -1.81 28.62 -1.34
C LYS A 298 -2.99 28.01 -0.60
N ASP A 299 -4.00 27.56 -1.35
CA ASP A 299 -5.18 26.86 -0.82
C ASP A 299 -5.66 25.83 -1.86
N ILE A 300 -6.55 24.92 -1.42
CA ILE A 300 -7.09 23.83 -2.24
C ILE A 300 -7.77 24.34 -3.53
N PRO A 301 -8.62 25.39 -3.51
CA PRO A 301 -9.25 25.92 -4.72
C PRO A 301 -8.28 26.38 -5.80
N ASP A 302 -7.08 26.80 -5.43
CA ASP A 302 -6.06 27.27 -6.37
C ASP A 302 -5.70 26.22 -7.43
N VAL A 303 -5.84 24.93 -7.08
CA VAL A 303 -5.63 23.80 -8.02
C VAL A 303 -6.47 23.98 -9.29
N PHE A 304 -7.73 24.40 -9.15
CA PHE A 304 -8.67 24.58 -10.25
C PHE A 304 -8.54 25.93 -10.98
N SER A 305 -7.70 26.79 -10.46
CA SER A 305 -7.40 28.12 -11.01
C SER A 305 -6.00 28.22 -11.62
N LEU A 306 -5.27 27.11 -11.68
CA LEU A 306 -3.93 27.07 -12.26
C LEU A 306 -3.93 27.52 -13.72
N LYS A 307 -2.91 28.29 -14.09
CA LYS A 307 -2.71 28.80 -15.44
C LYS A 307 -1.41 28.26 -16.04
N LYS A 308 -1.42 27.97 -17.36
CA LYS A 308 -0.26 27.43 -18.09
C LYS A 308 1.01 28.28 -17.86
N ASN A 309 0.91 29.60 -17.95
CA ASN A 309 2.06 30.51 -17.79
C ASN A 309 2.73 30.35 -16.42
N LYS A 310 1.95 30.14 -15.34
CA LYS A 310 2.50 29.91 -13.99
C LYS A 310 3.19 28.57 -13.85
N LEU A 311 2.74 27.54 -14.57
CA LEU A 311 3.39 26.25 -14.59
C LEU A 311 4.74 26.31 -15.32
N LEU A 312 4.82 27.10 -16.40
CA LEU A 312 6.06 27.26 -17.19
C LEU A 312 7.16 28.03 -16.43
N GLU A 313 6.83 28.77 -15.34
CA GLU A 313 7.80 29.39 -14.44
C GLU A 313 8.56 28.36 -13.57
N LEU A 314 8.05 27.12 -13.47
CA LEU A 314 8.64 26.07 -12.63
C LEU A 314 9.68 25.25 -13.40
N GLU A 315 10.79 24.95 -12.74
CA GLU A 315 11.80 24.06 -13.27
C GLU A 315 11.20 22.66 -13.55
N GLY A 316 11.50 22.10 -14.72
CA GLY A 316 10.98 20.80 -15.14
C GLY A 316 9.59 20.80 -15.78
N PHE A 317 8.92 21.97 -15.91
CA PHE A 317 7.68 22.08 -16.65
C PHE A 317 7.91 22.57 -18.09
N GLY A 318 7.81 21.62 -19.03
CA GLY A 318 7.71 21.97 -20.45
C GLY A 318 6.27 22.26 -20.87
N GLU A 319 6.10 22.89 -22.05
CA GLU A 319 4.78 23.27 -22.58
C GLU A 319 3.75 22.13 -22.59
N LYS A 320 4.16 20.97 -23.12
CA LYS A 320 3.30 19.79 -23.25
C LYS A 320 2.82 19.29 -21.88
N LEU A 321 3.69 19.30 -20.86
CA LEU A 321 3.33 18.87 -19.51
C LEU A 321 2.33 19.85 -18.87
N ALA A 322 2.58 21.16 -19.02
CA ALA A 322 1.69 22.19 -18.52
C ALA A 322 0.31 22.14 -19.19
N GLU A 323 0.24 21.99 -20.52
CA GLU A 323 -1.01 21.85 -21.25
C GLU A 323 -1.80 20.62 -20.82
N ASN A 324 -1.14 19.45 -20.73
CA ASN A 324 -1.80 18.21 -20.31
C ASN A 324 -2.36 18.32 -18.89
N LEU A 325 -1.61 18.94 -17.97
CA LEU A 325 -2.08 19.11 -16.59
C LEU A 325 -3.31 20.04 -16.51
N ILE A 326 -3.29 21.18 -17.23
CA ILE A 326 -4.43 22.10 -17.28
C ILE A 326 -5.65 21.45 -17.90
N LEU A 327 -5.47 20.69 -18.99
CA LEU A 327 -6.54 19.94 -19.64
C LEU A 327 -7.16 18.93 -18.66
N GLU A 328 -6.31 18.18 -17.98
CA GLU A 328 -6.75 17.16 -17.01
C GLU A 328 -7.52 17.80 -15.84
N ILE A 329 -7.03 18.90 -15.28
CA ILE A 329 -7.74 19.64 -14.21
C ILE A 329 -9.13 20.07 -14.69
N ASN A 330 -9.22 20.64 -15.90
CA ASN A 330 -10.51 21.10 -16.44
C ASN A 330 -11.49 19.94 -16.66
N ASN A 331 -11.02 18.80 -17.16
CA ASN A 331 -11.83 17.59 -17.37
C ASN A 331 -12.34 16.99 -16.06
N LYS A 332 -11.66 17.27 -14.94
CA LYS A 332 -12.00 16.71 -13.60
C LYS A 332 -12.78 17.66 -12.70
N LYS A 333 -13.18 18.83 -13.18
CA LYS A 333 -13.97 19.80 -12.37
C LYS A 333 -15.32 19.26 -11.91
N THR A 334 -15.88 18.29 -12.63
CA THR A 334 -17.15 17.62 -12.27
C THR A 334 -16.88 16.21 -11.82
N ILE A 335 -17.24 15.89 -10.58
CA ILE A 335 -17.09 14.54 -9.99
C ILE A 335 -18.35 14.17 -9.18
N PRO A 336 -18.58 12.90 -8.89
CA PRO A 336 -19.66 12.48 -8.01
C PRO A 336 -19.56 13.11 -6.62
N LEU A 337 -20.72 13.45 -6.02
CA LEU A 337 -20.80 14.13 -4.72
C LEU A 337 -20.03 13.39 -3.61
N ALA A 338 -20.13 12.07 -3.56
CA ALA A 338 -19.40 11.25 -2.57
C ALA A 338 -17.88 11.46 -2.67
N LYS A 339 -17.32 11.48 -3.88
CA LYS A 339 -15.89 11.76 -4.11
C LYS A 339 -15.52 13.19 -3.74
N PHE A 340 -16.40 14.16 -4.04
CA PHE A 340 -16.19 15.55 -3.65
C PHE A 340 -16.13 15.68 -2.13
N ILE A 341 -17.10 15.14 -1.39
CA ILE A 341 -17.11 15.19 0.08
C ILE A 341 -15.86 14.49 0.66
N SER A 342 -15.50 13.32 0.12
CA SER A 342 -14.27 12.62 0.52
C SER A 342 -13.01 13.45 0.28
N SER A 343 -12.97 14.21 -0.84
CA SER A 343 -11.82 15.04 -1.22
C SER A 343 -11.54 16.20 -0.26
N LEU A 344 -12.53 16.65 0.47
CA LEU A 344 -12.39 17.68 1.51
C LEU A 344 -11.53 17.20 2.69
N GLY A 345 -11.29 15.89 2.79
CA GLY A 345 -10.43 15.32 3.81
C GLY A 345 -10.94 15.44 5.23
N ILE A 346 -12.26 15.58 5.42
CA ILE A 346 -12.93 15.69 6.72
C ILE A 346 -12.65 14.39 7.50
N ARG A 347 -12.29 14.53 8.78
CA ARG A 347 -12.01 13.37 9.63
C ARG A 347 -13.26 12.49 9.77
N HIS A 348 -13.04 11.18 9.68
CA HIS A 348 -14.10 10.16 9.75
C HIS A 348 -15.12 10.18 8.60
N VAL A 349 -14.87 10.99 7.57
CA VAL A 349 -15.66 10.99 6.33
C VAL A 349 -14.81 10.38 5.21
N GLY A 350 -15.32 9.34 4.59
CA GLY A 350 -14.71 8.64 3.45
C GLY A 350 -15.75 8.34 2.38
N GLU A 351 -15.31 7.69 1.29
CA GLU A 351 -16.16 7.25 0.19
C GLU A 351 -17.11 6.11 0.62
#